data_20a90885e58429e3c56597245023f8a2
#
_entry.id   20a90885e58429e3c56597245023f8a2
#
_cell.length_a   1.000
_cell.length_b   1.000
_cell.length_c   1.000
_cell.angle_alpha   90.00
_cell.angle_beta   90.00
_cell.angle_gamma   90.00
#
_symmetry.space_group_name_H-M   'P 1'
#
loop_
_entity.id
_entity.type
_entity.pdbx_description
1 polymer ?
#
loop_
_entity_poly.entity_id
_entity_poly.type
_entity_poly.pdbx_seq_one_letter_code
_entity_poly.pdbx_strand_id
1 'polypeptide(L)'
;EKSCENHTYSQVIPYTDRLNYCSAILNNIGYSKAIEEMLGIDITPRAKMIRIIIGELSRIIDHLVCNAANMVDLGGLTNFWYLFAPRDKTYDFLTRVTGARLTNTYTRIGGLEFDLYNGFNEDLAAVLKDVETAISDALSLIADNKIFHDRTQDVGVIKADFALRNGISGPNLRATGVAHDLRKDKPYYGYENFDFDVVIGSHGDVYDRMMCRFEEM
;
A
#
# COMPACT_ATOMS: atom_id res chain seq x y z
N GLU A 1 -3.49 -21.06 -6.14
CA GLU A 1 -2.47 -22.08 -5.92
C GLU A 1 -2.52 -23.12 -7.03
N LYS A 2 -3.50 -24.00 -7.07
CA LYS A 2 -3.62 -25.06 -8.10
C LYS A 2 -3.58 -24.56 -9.54
N SER A 3 -4.18 -23.41 -9.83
CA SER A 3 -4.13 -22.83 -11.17
C SER A 3 -2.70 -22.44 -11.56
N CYS A 4 -1.91 -21.90 -10.62
CA CYS A 4 -0.54 -21.50 -10.88
C CYS A 4 0.39 -22.67 -11.22
N GLU A 5 0.14 -23.85 -10.67
CA GLU A 5 0.95 -25.06 -10.93
C GLU A 5 0.93 -25.49 -12.41
N ASN A 6 -0.15 -25.14 -13.13
CA ASN A 6 -0.34 -25.49 -14.55
C ASN A 6 -0.03 -24.34 -15.51
N HIS A 7 0.62 -23.27 -15.04
CA HIS A 7 0.93 -22.08 -15.85
C HIS A 7 2.43 -21.79 -15.83
N THR A 8 2.87 -21.06 -16.85
CA THR A 8 4.24 -20.51 -16.88
C THR A 8 4.36 -19.36 -15.89
N TYR A 9 5.58 -19.03 -15.49
CA TYR A 9 5.84 -17.91 -14.56
C TYR A 9 5.18 -16.59 -15.01
N SER A 10 5.22 -16.26 -16.29
CA SER A 10 4.58 -15.05 -16.83
C SER A 10 3.05 -15.12 -16.77
N GLN A 11 2.46 -16.29 -16.94
CA GLN A 11 0.99 -16.48 -16.86
C GLN A 11 0.46 -16.45 -15.43
N VAL A 12 1.33 -16.59 -14.42
CA VAL A 12 0.95 -16.49 -13.00
C VAL A 12 0.77 -15.04 -12.56
N ILE A 13 1.43 -14.07 -13.17
CA ILE A 13 1.38 -12.65 -12.76
C ILE A 13 -0.05 -12.14 -12.58
N PRO A 14 -1.01 -12.36 -13.52
CA PRO A 14 -2.39 -11.91 -13.34
C PRO A 14 -3.11 -12.48 -12.12
N TYR A 15 -2.71 -13.66 -11.64
CA TYR A 15 -3.29 -14.24 -10.42
C TYR A 15 -2.83 -13.49 -9.18
N THR A 16 -1.62 -12.92 -9.19
CA THR A 16 -1.09 -12.19 -8.05
C THR A 16 -1.83 -10.87 -7.81
N ASP A 17 -2.37 -10.23 -8.85
CA ASP A 17 -3.21 -9.03 -8.73
C ASP A 17 -4.39 -9.23 -7.77
N ARG A 18 -4.92 -10.45 -7.70
CA ARG A 18 -6.14 -10.79 -6.97
C ARG A 18 -5.90 -11.25 -5.54
N LEU A 19 -4.65 -11.32 -5.09
CA LEU A 19 -4.31 -11.67 -3.71
C LEU A 19 -4.73 -10.54 -2.75
N ASN A 20 -4.23 -9.33 -3.01
CA ASN A 20 -4.72 -8.11 -2.40
C ASN A 20 -5.01 -7.11 -3.53
N TYR A 21 -6.24 -7.09 -4.01
CA TYR A 21 -6.62 -6.32 -5.20
C TYR A 21 -6.57 -4.80 -4.98
N CYS A 22 -6.57 -4.32 -3.74
CA CYS A 22 -6.40 -2.90 -3.43
C CYS A 22 -4.96 -2.43 -3.67
N SER A 23 -3.98 -3.32 -3.53
CA SER A 23 -2.57 -3.07 -3.81
C SER A 23 -2.00 -4.09 -4.81
N ALA A 24 -2.71 -4.31 -5.91
CA ALA A 24 -2.39 -5.31 -6.93
C ALA A 24 -0.93 -5.28 -7.39
N ILE A 25 -0.40 -4.09 -7.66
CA ILE A 25 0.97 -3.88 -8.16
C ILE A 25 2.01 -4.38 -7.15
N LEU A 26 1.80 -4.22 -5.85
CA LEU A 26 2.73 -4.73 -4.83
C LEU A 26 2.85 -6.26 -4.89
N ASN A 27 1.75 -6.96 -5.14
CA ASN A 27 1.77 -8.42 -5.30
C ASN A 27 2.54 -8.83 -6.56
N ASN A 28 2.34 -8.11 -7.68
CA ASN A 28 3.11 -8.35 -8.90
C ASN A 28 4.61 -8.13 -8.68
N ILE A 29 4.98 -7.04 -8.00
CA ILE A 29 6.37 -6.71 -7.67
C ILE A 29 6.98 -7.83 -6.82
N GLY A 30 6.30 -8.27 -5.78
CA GLY A 30 6.78 -9.33 -4.89
C GLY A 30 7.00 -10.64 -5.64
N TYR A 31 6.05 -11.05 -6.48
CA TYR A 31 6.17 -12.26 -7.28
C TYR A 31 7.31 -12.15 -8.31
N SER A 32 7.35 -11.06 -9.09
CA SER A 32 8.39 -10.87 -10.11
C SER A 32 9.78 -10.84 -9.49
N LYS A 33 9.94 -10.16 -8.34
CA LYS A 33 11.19 -10.12 -7.59
C LYS A 33 11.63 -11.51 -7.12
N ALA A 34 10.73 -12.33 -6.61
CA ALA A 34 11.06 -13.69 -6.18
C ALA A 34 11.58 -14.55 -7.34
N ILE A 35 10.95 -14.45 -8.53
CA ILE A 35 11.41 -15.16 -9.72
C ILE A 35 12.74 -14.61 -10.24
N GLU A 36 12.92 -13.30 -10.24
CA GLU A 36 14.16 -12.63 -10.65
C GLU A 36 15.33 -13.05 -9.76
N GLU A 37 15.16 -13.10 -8.46
CA GLU A 37 16.19 -13.59 -7.52
C GLU A 37 16.51 -15.07 -7.77
N MET A 38 15.51 -15.90 -7.99
CA MET A 38 15.71 -17.34 -8.26
C MET A 38 16.45 -17.59 -9.56
N LEU A 39 16.24 -16.75 -10.57
CA LEU A 39 16.87 -16.89 -11.89
C LEU A 39 18.17 -16.06 -12.03
N GLY A 40 18.54 -15.26 -11.03
CA GLY A 40 19.70 -14.38 -11.08
C GLY A 40 19.54 -13.22 -12.09
N ILE A 41 18.32 -12.78 -12.35
CA ILE A 41 18.01 -11.67 -13.26
C ILE A 41 18.08 -10.34 -12.49
N ASP A 42 18.95 -9.44 -12.91
CA ASP A 42 18.94 -8.05 -12.44
C ASP A 42 18.21 -7.15 -13.43
N ILE A 43 17.40 -6.24 -12.90
CA ILE A 43 16.62 -5.27 -13.69
C ILE A 43 17.30 -3.91 -13.70
N THR A 44 17.02 -3.10 -14.71
CA THR A 44 17.62 -1.77 -14.87
C THR A 44 17.29 -0.84 -13.70
N PRO A 45 18.17 0.11 -13.33
CA PRO A 45 17.88 1.09 -12.27
C PRO A 45 16.59 1.87 -12.52
N ARG A 46 16.29 2.19 -13.79
CA ARG A 46 15.03 2.86 -14.17
C ARG A 46 13.81 2.00 -13.82
N ALA A 47 13.83 0.71 -14.14
CA ALA A 47 12.73 -0.19 -13.83
C ALA A 47 12.55 -0.37 -12.31
N LYS A 48 13.66 -0.43 -11.54
CA LYS A 48 13.61 -0.46 -10.07
C LYS A 48 12.90 0.77 -9.52
N MET A 49 13.28 1.97 -9.99
CA MET A 49 12.68 3.23 -9.56
C MET A 49 11.18 3.30 -9.89
N ILE A 50 10.80 2.94 -11.11
CA ILE A 50 9.39 2.92 -11.51
C ILE A 50 8.59 1.95 -10.63
N ARG A 51 9.12 0.76 -10.35
CA ARG A 51 8.47 -0.20 -9.45
C ARG A 51 8.27 0.35 -8.04
N ILE A 52 9.23 1.10 -7.50
CA ILE A 52 9.08 1.77 -6.21
C ILE A 52 7.92 2.78 -6.27
N ILE A 53 7.93 3.69 -7.23
CA ILE A 53 6.91 4.76 -7.34
C ILE A 53 5.52 4.16 -7.44
N ILE A 54 5.28 3.26 -8.37
CA ILE A 54 3.95 2.68 -8.57
C ILE A 54 3.55 1.71 -7.45
N GLY A 55 4.54 1.07 -6.82
CA GLY A 55 4.33 0.23 -5.64
C GLY A 55 3.86 1.05 -4.44
N GLU A 56 4.49 2.19 -4.16
CA GLU A 56 4.07 3.08 -3.07
C GLU A 56 2.71 3.75 -3.36
N LEU A 57 2.43 4.13 -4.61
CA LEU A 57 1.07 4.57 -4.99
C LEU A 57 0.02 3.48 -4.75
N SER A 58 0.35 2.25 -5.05
CA SER A 58 -0.52 1.10 -4.77
C SER A 58 -0.74 0.90 -3.28
N ARG A 59 0.27 1.13 -2.44
CA ARG A 59 0.17 1.13 -0.98
C ARG A 59 -0.72 2.25 -0.47
N ILE A 60 -0.58 3.46 -1.00
CA ILE A 60 -1.44 4.60 -0.66
C ILE A 60 -2.91 4.25 -0.95
N ILE A 61 -3.21 3.68 -2.11
CA ILE A 61 -4.57 3.25 -2.45
C ILE A 61 -5.11 2.23 -1.43
N ASP A 62 -4.31 1.25 -1.06
CA ASP A 62 -4.69 0.23 -0.08
C ASP A 62 -5.01 0.86 1.29
N HIS A 63 -4.20 1.79 1.74
CA HIS A 63 -4.41 2.50 3.01
C HIS A 63 -5.65 3.41 2.96
N LEU A 64 -5.86 4.12 1.85
CA LEU A 64 -7.08 4.92 1.63
C LEU A 64 -8.34 4.05 1.72
N VAL A 65 -8.35 2.90 1.04
CA VAL A 65 -9.48 1.95 1.08
C VAL A 65 -9.69 1.39 2.47
N CYS A 66 -8.62 0.95 3.13
CA CYS A 66 -8.68 0.35 4.45
C CYS A 66 -9.25 1.34 5.48
N ASN A 67 -8.69 2.55 5.56
CA ASN A 67 -9.15 3.56 6.51
C ASN A 67 -10.57 4.03 6.17
N ALA A 68 -10.91 4.21 4.89
CA ALA A 68 -12.25 4.58 4.48
C ALA A 68 -13.31 3.53 4.88
N ALA A 69 -13.05 2.25 4.64
CA ALA A 69 -13.96 1.17 5.02
C ALA A 69 -14.14 1.08 6.54
N ASN A 70 -13.04 1.15 7.29
CA ASN A 70 -13.10 1.19 8.75
C ASN A 70 -13.93 2.36 9.28
N MET A 71 -13.83 3.54 8.65
CA MET A 71 -14.65 4.71 9.03
C MET A 71 -16.14 4.45 8.83
N VAL A 72 -16.53 3.77 7.74
CA VAL A 72 -17.95 3.39 7.53
C VAL A 72 -18.44 2.47 8.64
N ASP A 73 -17.66 1.45 8.98
CA ASP A 73 -18.01 0.51 10.05
C ASP A 73 -18.14 1.20 11.43
N LEU A 74 -17.36 2.26 11.64
CA LEU A 74 -17.43 3.11 12.82
C LEU A 74 -18.57 4.15 12.77
N GLY A 75 -19.31 4.24 11.65
CA GLY A 75 -20.41 5.18 11.45
C GLY A 75 -20.01 6.52 10.83
N GLY A 76 -18.76 6.67 10.37
CA GLY A 76 -18.21 7.89 9.77
C GLY A 76 -18.29 7.90 8.24
N LEU A 77 -19.49 7.85 7.64
CA LEU A 77 -19.68 7.77 6.20
C LEU A 77 -19.04 8.94 5.43
N THR A 78 -19.01 10.12 6.01
CA THR A 78 -18.40 11.32 5.38
C THR A 78 -16.92 11.09 5.07
N ASN A 79 -16.16 10.55 6.01
CA ASN A 79 -14.74 10.24 5.84
C ASN A 79 -14.48 9.27 4.68
N PHE A 80 -15.41 8.34 4.45
CA PHE A 80 -15.33 7.42 3.32
C PHE A 80 -15.24 8.19 1.99
N TRP A 81 -16.11 9.17 1.77
CA TRP A 81 -16.12 9.94 0.53
C TRP A 81 -14.84 10.77 0.34
N TYR A 82 -14.32 11.37 1.42
CA TYR A 82 -13.06 12.12 1.37
C TYR A 82 -11.88 11.24 0.93
N LEU A 83 -11.80 10.01 1.43
CA LEU A 83 -10.70 9.09 1.10
C LEU A 83 -10.89 8.37 -0.24
N PHE A 84 -12.13 8.14 -0.67
CA PHE A 84 -12.40 7.48 -1.96
C PHE A 84 -12.24 8.40 -3.17
N ALA A 85 -12.44 9.70 -3.03
CA ALA A 85 -12.25 10.63 -4.13
C ALA A 85 -10.80 10.67 -4.66
N PRO A 86 -9.75 10.85 -3.83
CA PRO A 86 -8.37 10.78 -4.30
C PRO A 86 -7.96 9.38 -4.77
N ARG A 87 -8.48 8.32 -4.15
CA ARG A 87 -8.30 6.94 -4.64
C ARG A 87 -8.74 6.80 -6.10
N ASP A 88 -9.90 7.32 -6.44
CA ASP A 88 -10.44 7.22 -7.80
C ASP A 88 -9.55 7.96 -8.81
N LYS A 89 -9.08 9.15 -8.47
CA LYS A 89 -8.10 9.91 -9.27
C LYS A 89 -6.77 9.16 -9.42
N THR A 90 -6.31 8.51 -8.36
CA THR A 90 -5.09 7.69 -8.41
C THR A 90 -5.26 6.49 -9.35
N TYR A 91 -6.43 5.90 -9.41
CA TYR A 91 -6.72 4.86 -10.40
C TYR A 91 -6.74 5.38 -11.83
N ASP A 92 -7.26 6.57 -12.07
CA ASP A 92 -7.20 7.19 -13.40
C ASP A 92 -5.75 7.45 -13.82
N PHE A 93 -4.91 7.91 -12.89
CA PHE A 93 -3.48 8.04 -13.12
C PHE A 93 -2.82 6.69 -13.42
N LEU A 94 -3.05 5.66 -12.59
CA LEU A 94 -2.50 4.32 -12.82
C LEU A 94 -2.98 3.72 -14.15
N THR A 95 -4.20 4.03 -14.58
CA THR A 95 -4.72 3.59 -15.88
C THR A 95 -3.89 4.14 -17.04
N ARG A 96 -3.41 5.38 -16.95
CA ARG A 96 -2.51 5.94 -17.97
C ARG A 96 -1.14 5.27 -18.00
N VAL A 97 -0.65 4.79 -16.86
CA VAL A 97 0.64 4.11 -16.74
C VAL A 97 0.55 2.65 -17.16
N THR A 98 -0.49 1.97 -16.73
CA THR A 98 -0.57 0.49 -16.79
C THR A 98 -1.61 -0.03 -17.80
N GLY A 99 -2.51 0.84 -18.27
CA GLY A 99 -3.63 0.44 -19.12
C GLY A 99 -4.84 -0.14 -18.37
N ALA A 100 -4.77 -0.31 -17.05
CA ALA A 100 -5.84 -0.89 -16.25
C ALA A 100 -6.06 -0.13 -14.93
N ARG A 101 -7.33 -0.07 -14.47
CA ARG A 101 -7.69 0.63 -13.22
C ARG A 101 -7.29 -0.14 -11.96
N LEU A 102 -7.50 -1.44 -11.92
CA LEU A 102 -7.46 -2.22 -10.68
C LEU A 102 -6.45 -3.37 -10.76
N THR A 103 -6.68 -4.36 -11.60
CA THR A 103 -5.79 -5.52 -11.78
C THR A 103 -4.81 -5.20 -12.92
N ASN A 104 -3.74 -4.54 -12.57
CA ASN A 104 -2.87 -3.85 -13.52
C ASN A 104 -1.94 -4.77 -14.31
N THR A 105 -1.51 -5.88 -13.71
CA THR A 105 -0.57 -6.86 -14.32
C THR A 105 0.63 -6.18 -15.02
N TYR A 106 1.18 -5.13 -14.39
CA TYR A 106 2.13 -4.21 -15.03
C TYR A 106 3.58 -4.67 -14.94
N THR A 107 3.94 -5.29 -13.82
CA THR A 107 5.30 -5.78 -13.60
C THR A 107 5.54 -7.04 -14.43
N ARG A 108 6.68 -7.11 -15.09
CA ARG A 108 7.14 -8.28 -15.85
C ARG A 108 8.44 -8.79 -15.28
N ILE A 109 8.67 -10.09 -15.32
CA ILE A 109 9.96 -10.68 -14.95
C ILE A 109 11.04 -10.08 -15.87
N GLY A 110 12.03 -9.42 -15.29
CA GLY A 110 13.07 -8.69 -16.01
C GLY A 110 12.78 -7.21 -16.31
N GLY A 111 11.58 -6.69 -15.92
CA GLY A 111 11.27 -5.28 -16.14
C GLY A 111 9.82 -4.88 -15.94
N LEU A 112 9.29 -4.11 -16.87
CA LEU A 112 7.94 -3.53 -16.87
C LEU A 112 7.31 -3.73 -18.25
N GLU A 113 5.97 -3.66 -18.33
CA GLU A 113 5.27 -3.80 -19.60
C GLU A 113 5.42 -2.56 -20.49
N PHE A 114 5.30 -1.38 -19.89
CA PHE A 114 5.41 -0.09 -20.57
C PHE A 114 6.32 0.85 -19.81
N ASP A 115 6.93 1.80 -20.51
CA ASP A 115 7.64 2.93 -19.88
C ASP A 115 6.66 4.04 -19.50
N LEU A 116 7.13 5.04 -18.78
CA LEU A 116 6.34 6.19 -18.35
C LEU A 116 5.98 7.09 -19.54
N TYR A 117 4.79 7.67 -19.52
CA TYR A 117 4.34 8.61 -20.53
C TYR A 117 4.86 10.03 -20.27
N ASN A 118 4.84 10.89 -21.28
CA ASN A 118 5.22 12.30 -21.18
C ASN A 118 4.19 13.05 -20.29
N GLY A 119 4.66 13.77 -19.27
CA GLY A 119 3.80 14.46 -18.29
C GLY A 119 3.52 13.63 -17.03
N PHE A 120 4.15 12.45 -16.89
CA PHE A 120 3.99 11.59 -15.72
C PHE A 120 4.29 12.31 -14.39
N ASN A 121 5.37 13.08 -14.31
CA ASN A 121 5.78 13.74 -13.08
C ASN A 121 4.78 14.82 -12.63
N GLU A 122 4.24 15.58 -13.57
CA GLU A 122 3.24 16.61 -13.33
C GLU A 122 1.93 16.00 -12.82
N ASP A 123 1.48 14.93 -13.47
CA ASP A 123 0.29 14.20 -13.06
C ASP A 123 0.47 13.52 -11.70
N LEU A 124 1.65 12.93 -11.44
CA LEU A 124 1.99 12.35 -10.15
C LEU A 124 1.93 13.40 -9.03
N ALA A 125 2.54 14.56 -9.23
CA ALA A 125 2.53 15.64 -8.24
C ALA A 125 1.11 16.13 -7.94
N ALA A 126 0.24 16.20 -8.96
CA ALA A 126 -1.16 16.55 -8.78
C ALA A 126 -1.93 15.51 -7.96
N VAL A 127 -1.74 14.23 -8.24
CA VAL A 127 -2.36 13.12 -7.50
C VAL A 127 -1.91 13.11 -6.04
N LEU A 128 -0.62 13.25 -5.77
CA LEU A 128 -0.09 13.27 -4.41
C LEU A 128 -0.64 14.44 -3.60
N LYS A 129 -0.78 15.63 -4.21
CA LYS A 129 -1.39 16.78 -3.57
C LYS A 129 -2.86 16.55 -3.22
N ASP A 130 -3.62 15.91 -4.12
CA ASP A 130 -5.02 15.55 -3.86
C ASP A 130 -5.14 14.55 -2.70
N VAL A 131 -4.26 13.57 -2.63
CA VAL A 131 -4.19 12.59 -1.53
C VAL A 131 -3.87 13.29 -0.21
N GLU A 132 -2.83 14.12 -0.17
CA GLU A 132 -2.42 14.86 1.03
C GLU A 132 -3.56 15.76 1.57
N THR A 133 -4.24 16.48 0.68
CA THR A 133 -5.38 17.31 1.04
C THR A 133 -6.50 16.48 1.65
N ALA A 134 -6.85 15.35 1.03
CA ALA A 134 -7.93 14.50 1.50
C ALA A 134 -7.60 13.81 2.84
N ILE A 135 -6.35 13.44 3.08
CA ILE A 135 -5.89 12.93 4.38
C ILE A 135 -6.08 14.00 5.45
N SER A 136 -5.63 15.22 5.19
CA SER A 136 -5.79 16.35 6.12
C SER A 136 -7.27 16.62 6.45
N ASP A 137 -8.12 16.64 5.43
CA ASP A 137 -9.56 16.84 5.60
C ASP A 137 -10.19 15.70 6.42
N ALA A 138 -9.87 14.45 6.09
CA ALA A 138 -10.37 13.29 6.82
C ALA A 138 -9.93 13.28 8.29
N LEU A 139 -8.66 13.61 8.56
CA LEU A 139 -8.14 13.69 9.93
C LEU A 139 -8.82 14.81 10.73
N SER A 140 -9.11 15.96 10.11
CA SER A 140 -9.79 17.06 10.78
C SER A 140 -11.19 16.69 11.28
N LEU A 141 -11.87 15.75 10.61
CA LEU A 141 -13.20 15.29 11.00
C LEU A 141 -13.20 14.32 12.19
N ILE A 142 -12.06 13.71 12.50
CA ILE A 142 -11.93 12.69 13.55
C ILE A 142 -11.11 13.15 14.76
N ALA A 143 -10.29 14.19 14.60
CA ALA A 143 -9.34 14.65 15.63
C ALA A 143 -10.00 14.87 16.99
N ASP A 144 -11.14 15.54 17.03
CA ASP A 144 -11.89 15.84 18.25
C ASP A 144 -13.20 15.02 18.38
N ASN A 145 -13.34 13.96 17.58
CA ASN A 145 -14.57 13.18 17.57
C ASN A 145 -14.58 12.14 18.68
N LYS A 146 -15.31 12.43 19.77
CA LYS A 146 -15.43 11.54 20.92
C LYS A 146 -15.95 10.13 20.54
N ILE A 147 -16.90 10.03 19.62
CA ILE A 147 -17.46 8.73 19.20
C ILE A 147 -16.38 7.89 18.51
N PHE A 148 -15.55 8.53 17.67
CA PHE A 148 -14.43 7.88 17.04
C PHE A 148 -13.42 7.35 18.06
N HIS A 149 -13.03 8.17 19.03
CA HIS A 149 -12.11 7.77 20.09
C HIS A 149 -12.68 6.63 20.94
N ASP A 150 -13.93 6.75 21.41
CA ASP A 150 -14.58 5.72 22.24
C ASP A 150 -14.73 4.36 21.51
N ARG A 151 -14.76 4.36 20.17
CA ARG A 151 -14.89 3.15 19.35
C ARG A 151 -13.56 2.56 18.86
N THR A 152 -12.46 3.27 19.02
CA THR A 152 -11.16 2.87 18.48
C THR A 152 -10.07 2.72 19.54
N GLN A 153 -10.03 3.61 20.54
CA GLN A 153 -9.05 3.56 21.62
C GLN A 153 -9.37 2.42 22.58
N ASP A 154 -8.36 1.66 22.95
CA ASP A 154 -8.45 0.47 23.79
C ASP A 154 -9.39 -0.63 23.26
N VAL A 155 -9.79 -0.55 21.97
CA VAL A 155 -10.67 -1.53 21.32
C VAL A 155 -9.83 -2.45 20.43
N GLY A 156 -10.05 -3.76 20.55
CA GLY A 156 -9.37 -4.77 19.73
C GLY A 156 -7.84 -4.76 19.88
N VAL A 157 -7.36 -4.57 21.11
CA VAL A 157 -5.93 -4.50 21.43
C VAL A 157 -5.23 -5.81 21.06
N ILE A 158 -4.17 -5.71 20.27
CA ILE A 158 -3.27 -6.81 19.91
C ILE A 158 -1.92 -6.55 20.59
N LYS A 159 -1.46 -7.51 21.37
CA LYS A 159 -0.16 -7.43 22.03
C LYS A 159 0.96 -7.86 21.07
N ALA A 160 2.15 -7.28 21.21
CA ALA A 160 3.30 -7.55 20.34
C ALA A 160 3.67 -9.04 20.28
N ASP A 161 3.69 -9.74 21.43
CA ASP A 161 4.02 -11.16 21.47
C ASP A 161 2.98 -12.03 20.74
N PHE A 162 1.70 -11.68 20.86
CA PHE A 162 0.64 -12.35 20.12
C PHE A 162 0.78 -12.10 18.61
N ALA A 163 1.05 -10.86 18.21
CA ALA A 163 1.23 -10.48 16.81
C ALA A 163 2.38 -11.28 16.17
N LEU A 164 3.54 -11.33 16.84
CA LEU A 164 4.71 -12.05 16.36
C LEU A 164 4.47 -13.56 16.24
N ARG A 165 3.84 -14.18 17.25
CA ARG A 165 3.53 -15.63 17.23
C ARG A 165 2.55 -16.02 16.14
N ASN A 166 1.66 -15.13 15.74
CA ASN A 166 0.64 -15.39 14.73
C ASN A 166 1.01 -14.87 13.33
N GLY A 167 2.26 -14.38 13.13
CA GLY A 167 2.72 -13.91 11.83
C GLY A 167 2.02 -12.65 11.34
N ILE A 168 1.51 -11.81 12.25
CA ILE A 168 0.94 -10.51 11.90
C ILE A 168 2.08 -9.60 11.45
N SER A 169 1.88 -8.85 10.35
CA SER A 169 2.86 -7.97 9.76
C SER A 169 2.26 -6.61 9.39
N GLY A 170 3.08 -5.74 8.80
CA GLY A 170 2.65 -4.43 8.29
C GLY A 170 2.13 -3.49 9.39
N PRO A 171 1.20 -2.58 9.06
CA PRO A 171 0.65 -1.61 10.02
C PRO A 171 0.04 -2.25 11.26
N ASN A 172 -0.53 -3.45 11.14
CA ASN A 172 -1.10 -4.16 12.28
C ASN A 172 -0.04 -4.59 13.30
N LEU A 173 1.15 -4.97 12.85
CA LEU A 173 2.28 -5.27 13.72
C LEU A 173 2.89 -3.98 14.28
N ARG A 174 3.12 -2.99 13.43
CA ARG A 174 3.71 -1.71 13.83
C ARG A 174 2.86 -0.95 14.86
N ALA A 175 1.54 -1.06 14.77
CA ALA A 175 0.63 -0.53 15.79
C ALA A 175 0.89 -1.08 17.19
N THR A 176 1.48 -2.28 17.32
CA THR A 176 1.82 -2.89 18.63
C THR A 176 3.15 -2.40 19.22
N GLY A 177 3.81 -1.44 18.58
CA GLY A 177 5.13 -0.92 18.98
C GLY A 177 6.33 -1.68 18.40
N VAL A 178 6.11 -2.66 17.54
CA VAL A 178 7.19 -3.40 16.88
C VAL A 178 7.61 -2.68 15.60
N ALA A 179 8.82 -2.11 15.62
CA ALA A 179 9.39 -1.42 14.46
C ALA A 179 9.93 -2.44 13.45
N HIS A 180 9.02 -2.96 12.60
CA HIS A 180 9.37 -3.89 11.55
C HIS A 180 8.82 -3.44 10.20
N ASP A 181 9.73 -3.08 9.29
CA ASP A 181 9.42 -2.72 7.91
C ASP A 181 10.49 -3.27 6.97
N LEU A 182 10.09 -4.15 6.06
CA LEU A 182 11.01 -4.79 5.11
C LEU A 182 11.75 -3.80 4.21
N ARG A 183 11.22 -2.60 4.00
CA ARG A 183 11.89 -1.54 3.23
C ARG A 183 13.15 -1.03 3.95
N LYS A 184 13.18 -1.10 5.29
CA LYS A 184 14.34 -0.74 6.15
C LYS A 184 15.14 -1.96 6.62
N ASP A 185 14.47 -3.03 7.07
CA ASP A 185 15.11 -4.20 7.65
C ASP A 185 15.81 -5.08 6.61
N LYS A 186 15.24 -5.17 5.41
CA LYS A 186 15.79 -5.92 4.28
C LYS A 186 15.55 -5.16 2.97
N PRO A 187 16.25 -4.04 2.74
CA PRO A 187 16.01 -3.16 1.61
C PRO A 187 16.11 -3.88 0.27
N TYR A 188 15.28 -3.45 -0.67
CA TYR A 188 15.25 -3.95 -2.03
C TYR A 188 15.05 -2.80 -3.03
N TYR A 189 15.47 -2.98 -4.28
CA TYR A 189 15.34 -2.01 -5.38
C TYR A 189 15.97 -0.63 -5.14
N GLY A 190 16.64 -0.39 -4.01
CA GLY A 190 17.23 0.89 -3.69
C GLY A 190 16.49 1.66 -2.59
N TYR A 191 15.59 1.01 -1.82
CA TYR A 191 14.93 1.64 -0.67
C TYR A 191 15.91 2.19 0.37
N GLU A 192 17.12 1.65 0.45
CA GLU A 192 18.22 2.15 1.30
C GLU A 192 18.65 3.58 0.97
N ASN A 193 18.33 4.08 -0.22
CA ASN A 193 18.66 5.45 -0.64
C ASN A 193 17.59 6.48 -0.26
N PHE A 194 16.47 6.04 0.32
CA PHE A 194 15.38 6.91 0.73
C PHE A 194 15.36 7.08 2.24
N ASP A 195 15.26 8.33 2.67
CA ASP A 195 15.08 8.68 4.06
C ASP A 195 13.58 8.76 4.38
N PHE A 196 13.10 7.83 5.21
CA PHE A 196 11.74 7.80 5.74
C PHE A 196 11.73 7.06 7.07
N ASP A 197 10.83 7.43 7.95
CA ASP A 197 10.68 6.79 9.25
C ASP A 197 9.76 5.56 9.19
N VAL A 198 10.00 4.61 10.09
CA VAL A 198 9.08 3.50 10.30
C VAL A 198 8.01 3.97 11.28
N VAL A 199 6.78 4.11 10.80
CA VAL A 199 5.64 4.50 11.64
C VAL A 199 5.28 3.38 12.61
N ILE A 200 5.23 3.68 13.91
CA ILE A 200 4.88 2.73 14.98
C ILE A 200 3.84 3.31 15.91
N GLY A 201 2.89 2.47 16.34
CA GLY A 201 1.94 2.79 17.41
C GLY A 201 2.49 2.39 18.78
N SER A 202 1.65 2.40 19.80
CA SER A 202 2.04 2.09 21.18
C SER A 202 1.05 1.18 21.91
N HIS A 203 -0.23 1.19 21.54
CA HIS A 203 -1.29 0.47 22.24
C HIS A 203 -1.73 -0.81 21.51
N GLY A 204 -1.52 -0.87 20.18
CA GLY A 204 -1.92 -2.00 19.37
C GLY A 204 -3.44 -2.13 19.19
N ASP A 205 -4.18 -1.07 19.39
CA ASP A 205 -5.63 -0.99 19.24
C ASP A 205 -6.08 -0.61 17.82
N VAL A 206 -7.37 -0.43 17.62
CA VAL A 206 -7.93 -0.01 16.34
C VAL A 206 -7.43 1.39 15.97
N TYR A 207 -7.35 2.30 16.94
CA TYR A 207 -6.88 3.67 16.73
C TYR A 207 -5.45 3.68 16.14
N ASP A 208 -4.52 3.03 16.81
CA ASP A 208 -3.12 2.96 16.36
C ASP A 208 -3.00 2.33 14.96
N ARG A 209 -3.77 1.27 14.67
CA ARG A 209 -3.77 0.66 13.33
C ARG A 209 -4.25 1.60 12.23
N MET A 210 -5.21 2.46 12.53
CA MET A 210 -5.70 3.46 11.57
C MET A 210 -4.71 4.61 11.42
N MET A 211 -4.17 5.12 12.55
CA MET A 211 -3.20 6.22 12.54
C MET A 211 -1.90 5.82 11.85
N CYS A 212 -1.38 4.62 12.09
CA CYS A 212 -0.21 4.11 11.35
C CYS A 212 -0.41 4.18 9.83
N ARG A 213 -1.60 3.84 9.32
CA ARG A 213 -1.89 3.94 7.89
C ARG A 213 -2.01 5.37 7.39
N PHE A 214 -2.54 6.27 8.19
CA PHE A 214 -2.59 7.70 7.83
C PHE A 214 -1.19 8.31 7.77
N GLU A 215 -0.33 7.98 8.70
CA GLU A 215 1.04 8.50 8.76
C GLU A 215 1.96 7.87 7.70
N GLU A 216 1.66 6.65 7.25
CA GLU A 216 2.42 5.99 6.18
C GLU A 216 2.07 6.50 4.78
N MET A 217 0.94 7.17 4.59
CA MET A 217 0.54 7.77 3.31
C MET A 217 1.23 9.09 3.05
#